data_8a93c9db3deb156e048e4e88390c0e8e
#
_entry.id   8a93c9db3deb156e048e4e88390c0e8e
#
_cell.length_a   1.000
_cell.length_b   1.000
_cell.length_c   1.000
_cell.angle_alpha   90.00
_cell.angle_beta   90.00
_cell.angle_gamma   90.00
#
_symmetry.space_group_name_H-M   'P 1'
#
loop_
_entity.id
_entity.type
_entity.pdbx_description
1 polymer ?
#
loop_
_entity_poly.entity_id
_entity_poly.type
_entity_poly.pdbx_seq_one_letter_code
_entity_poly.pdbx_strand_id
1 'polypeptide(L)'
;MTQENSYKYGKLIGPREILWAPDYDPVRNISGYDNRPDLMLEDGFLPVHLNPRPSQMVEPEYSYIQKDGYIDQVWVDYYVAPTLSELKAQKRLDINYWRIEERKTGWAEFDGAKFGIKEQDQNNINSMSTIAGLMLSGQIPVQNQVLRDFDDKDHLYAPGQIIQVGLAIGEAVNKYYSHSWELKKLVDEATSKAALDQITWDSIKTPGVNA
;
A
#
# COMPACT_ATOMS: atom_id res chain seq x y z
N MET A 1 -36.41 -34.65 -1.19
CA MET A 1 -35.21 -35.14 -0.55
C MET A 1 -34.88 -34.21 0.56
N THR A 2 -35.21 -34.55 1.80
CA THR A 2 -34.85 -33.80 3.00
C THR A 2 -33.35 -34.00 3.19
N GLN A 3 -32.55 -32.90 3.09
CA GLN A 3 -31.17 -32.91 3.56
C GLN A 3 -31.22 -33.22 5.05
N GLU A 4 -30.78 -34.43 5.44
CA GLU A 4 -30.42 -34.72 6.82
C GLU A 4 -29.27 -33.77 7.17
N ASN A 5 -29.58 -32.71 7.92
CA ASN A 5 -28.57 -31.89 8.56
C ASN A 5 -27.84 -32.80 9.57
N SER A 6 -26.69 -33.34 9.19
CA SER A 6 -25.83 -34.06 10.13
C SER A 6 -25.23 -33.00 11.07
N TYR A 7 -25.88 -32.76 12.20
CA TYR A 7 -25.33 -31.93 13.25
C TYR A 7 -24.11 -32.60 13.86
N LYS A 8 -23.01 -31.84 13.95
CA LYS A 8 -21.90 -32.27 14.80
C LYS A 8 -22.22 -31.84 16.24
N TYR A 9 -21.84 -32.67 17.19
CA TYR A 9 -22.05 -32.40 18.61
C TYR A 9 -20.74 -31.97 19.29
N GLY A 10 -20.81 -31.00 20.19
CA GLY A 10 -19.63 -30.49 20.90
C GLY A 10 -19.97 -29.85 22.25
N LYS A 11 -18.96 -29.65 23.06
CA LYS A 11 -19.02 -28.86 24.30
C LYS A 11 -18.25 -27.57 24.09
N LEU A 12 -18.83 -26.44 24.49
CA LEU A 12 -18.12 -25.17 24.48
C LEU A 12 -17.12 -25.13 25.64
N ILE A 13 -15.82 -25.07 25.32
CA ILE A 13 -14.74 -24.98 26.32
C ILE A 13 -14.04 -23.62 26.31
N GLY A 14 -14.30 -22.81 25.31
CA GLY A 14 -13.84 -21.44 25.19
C GLY A 14 -14.60 -20.68 24.11
N PRO A 15 -14.47 -19.35 24.01
CA PRO A 15 -15.22 -18.53 23.05
C PRO A 15 -15.02 -18.95 21.59
N ARG A 16 -13.89 -19.59 21.27
CA ARG A 16 -13.52 -20.04 19.92
C ARG A 16 -13.18 -21.51 19.89
N GLU A 17 -13.46 -22.24 20.95
CA GLU A 17 -13.00 -23.63 21.12
C GLU A 17 -14.14 -24.55 21.47
N ILE A 18 -14.28 -25.61 20.68
CA ILE A 18 -15.28 -26.69 20.85
C ILE A 18 -14.53 -28.00 21.08
N LEU A 19 -14.86 -28.66 22.16
CA LEU A 19 -14.53 -30.08 22.32
C LEU A 19 -15.58 -30.90 21.56
N TRP A 20 -15.21 -31.45 20.42
CA TRP A 20 -16.09 -32.29 19.61
C TRP A 20 -16.36 -33.65 20.25
N ALA A 21 -17.54 -34.15 20.04
CA ALA A 21 -17.86 -35.51 20.46
C ALA A 21 -16.96 -36.51 19.69
N PRO A 22 -16.34 -37.48 20.40
CA PRO A 22 -15.52 -38.48 19.76
C PRO A 22 -16.40 -39.50 18.99
N ASP A 23 -15.82 -40.15 17.99
CA ASP A 23 -16.47 -41.24 17.26
C ASP A 23 -16.55 -42.55 18.05
N TYR A 24 -15.75 -42.70 19.13
CA TYR A 24 -15.69 -43.83 20.01
C TYR A 24 -15.76 -43.41 21.49
N ASP A 25 -16.68 -44.01 22.22
CA ASP A 25 -16.74 -43.88 23.68
C ASP A 25 -16.00 -45.06 24.36
N PRO A 26 -14.83 -44.83 24.95
CA PRO A 26 -14.03 -45.87 25.57
C PRO A 26 -14.64 -46.37 26.90
N VAL A 27 -15.47 -45.59 27.57
CA VAL A 27 -16.07 -45.94 28.85
C VAL A 27 -17.19 -46.96 28.67
N ARG A 28 -18.03 -46.74 27.65
CA ARG A 28 -19.15 -47.62 27.32
C ARG A 28 -18.81 -48.63 26.23
N ASN A 29 -17.61 -48.54 25.64
CA ASN A 29 -17.15 -49.36 24.50
C ASN A 29 -18.10 -49.27 23.28
N ILE A 30 -18.50 -48.05 22.93
CA ILE A 30 -19.43 -47.76 21.83
C ILE A 30 -18.68 -47.13 20.66
N SER A 31 -18.68 -47.80 19.50
CA SER A 31 -18.24 -47.24 18.22
C SER A 31 -19.39 -46.49 17.58
N GLY A 32 -19.08 -45.39 16.85
CA GLY A 32 -20.10 -44.54 16.24
C GLY A 32 -20.86 -43.71 17.27
N TYR A 33 -20.21 -43.35 18.37
CA TYR A 33 -20.80 -42.55 19.44
C TYR A 33 -21.28 -41.20 18.92
N ASP A 34 -20.56 -40.59 17.97
CA ASP A 34 -20.92 -39.38 17.27
C ASP A 34 -22.24 -39.43 16.46
N ASN A 35 -22.80 -40.67 16.28
CA ASN A 35 -24.10 -40.93 15.67
C ASN A 35 -25.19 -41.26 16.71
N ARG A 36 -24.91 -41.06 17.98
CA ARG A 36 -25.84 -41.34 19.09
C ARG A 36 -26.20 -40.05 19.84
N PRO A 37 -27.09 -39.22 19.26
CA PRO A 37 -27.49 -37.94 19.86
C PRO A 37 -28.07 -38.11 21.28
N ASP A 38 -28.74 -39.17 21.56
CA ASP A 38 -29.26 -39.54 22.87
C ASP A 38 -28.18 -39.60 23.94
N LEU A 39 -27.11 -40.33 23.69
CA LEU A 39 -25.97 -40.46 24.61
C LEU A 39 -25.14 -39.19 24.68
N MET A 40 -24.93 -38.54 23.57
CA MET A 40 -24.17 -37.28 23.52
C MET A 40 -24.85 -36.17 24.34
N LEU A 41 -26.18 -36.02 24.26
CA LEU A 41 -26.93 -35.07 25.06
C LEU A 41 -26.86 -35.41 26.55
N GLU A 42 -26.95 -36.73 26.89
CA GLU A 42 -26.79 -37.19 28.27
C GLU A 42 -25.41 -36.86 28.86
N ASP A 43 -24.37 -36.91 28.02
CA ASP A 43 -23.01 -36.58 28.38
C ASP A 43 -22.74 -35.04 28.29
N GLY A 44 -23.75 -34.24 27.94
CA GLY A 44 -23.65 -32.79 27.89
C GLY A 44 -23.01 -32.22 26.63
N PHE A 45 -22.93 -33.00 25.55
CA PHE A 45 -22.63 -32.47 24.22
C PHE A 45 -23.91 -31.90 23.61
N LEU A 46 -23.79 -30.73 22.97
CA LEU A 46 -24.92 -30.06 22.31
C LEU A 46 -24.70 -30.05 20.80
N PRO A 47 -25.77 -30.05 19.99
CA PRO A 47 -25.66 -29.86 18.55
C PRO A 47 -25.01 -28.51 18.26
N VAL A 48 -24.05 -28.49 17.32
CA VAL A 48 -23.32 -27.31 16.91
C VAL A 48 -23.79 -26.87 15.52
N HIS A 49 -24.27 -25.65 15.42
CA HIS A 49 -24.63 -25.02 14.16
C HIS A 49 -23.44 -24.29 13.60
N LEU A 50 -22.87 -24.81 12.52
CA LEU A 50 -21.80 -24.16 11.78
C LEU A 50 -22.41 -23.27 10.69
N ASN A 51 -22.27 -21.99 10.84
CA ASN A 51 -22.79 -21.01 9.87
C ASN A 51 -21.74 -20.78 8.78
N PRO A 52 -22.11 -20.72 7.49
CA PRO A 52 -21.19 -20.37 6.41
C PRO A 52 -20.65 -18.96 6.62
N ARG A 53 -19.39 -18.77 6.27
CA ARG A 53 -18.75 -17.44 6.30
C ARG A 53 -19.51 -16.48 5.39
N PRO A 54 -20.00 -15.33 5.89
CA PRO A 54 -20.60 -14.30 5.04
C PRO A 54 -19.59 -13.70 4.06
N SER A 55 -19.94 -13.69 2.76
CA SER A 55 -19.02 -13.27 1.69
C SER A 55 -18.64 -11.79 1.72
N GLN A 56 -19.47 -10.95 2.35
CA GLN A 56 -19.25 -9.50 2.48
C GLN A 56 -18.29 -9.11 3.60
N MET A 57 -17.92 -10.04 4.49
CA MET A 57 -17.01 -9.75 5.59
C MET A 57 -15.56 -9.74 5.11
N VAL A 58 -14.79 -8.72 5.52
CA VAL A 58 -13.40 -8.50 5.11
C VAL A 58 -12.43 -9.22 6.03
N GLU A 59 -12.56 -9.02 7.33
CA GLU A 59 -11.72 -9.64 8.37
C GLU A 59 -12.59 -10.46 9.34
N PRO A 60 -13.23 -11.54 8.85
CA PRO A 60 -14.14 -12.31 9.66
C PRO A 60 -13.39 -13.19 10.66
N GLU A 61 -13.81 -13.10 11.89
CA GLU A 61 -13.50 -14.06 12.92
C GLU A 61 -14.80 -14.73 13.40
N TYR A 62 -14.70 -15.88 14.02
CA TYR A 62 -15.86 -16.52 14.59
C TYR A 62 -15.68 -16.75 16.09
N SER A 63 -16.80 -16.83 16.78
CA SER A 63 -16.91 -17.33 18.13
C SER A 63 -18.07 -18.31 18.21
N TYR A 64 -18.10 -19.07 19.28
CA TYR A 64 -19.21 -19.97 19.57
C TYR A 64 -20.00 -19.40 20.75
N ILE A 65 -21.32 -19.43 20.66
CA ILE A 65 -22.23 -18.99 21.71
C ILE A 65 -23.16 -20.15 22.03
N GLN A 66 -23.16 -20.57 23.31
CA GLN A 66 -24.11 -21.57 23.76
C GLN A 66 -25.48 -20.90 23.97
N LYS A 67 -26.48 -21.50 23.36
CA LYS A 67 -27.89 -21.16 23.46
C LYS A 67 -28.64 -22.29 24.15
N ASP A 68 -29.94 -22.12 24.37
CA ASP A 68 -30.77 -23.17 24.94
C ASP A 68 -30.86 -24.35 23.96
N GLY A 69 -30.21 -25.45 24.35
CA GLY A 69 -30.23 -26.71 23.60
C GLY A 69 -29.22 -26.82 22.44
N TYR A 70 -28.40 -25.79 22.11
CA TYR A 70 -27.42 -25.89 21.04
C TYR A 70 -26.27 -24.89 21.18
N ILE A 71 -25.21 -25.08 20.39
CA ILE A 71 -24.11 -24.13 20.25
C ILE A 71 -24.17 -23.52 18.84
N ASP A 72 -24.09 -22.21 18.73
CA ASP A 72 -24.17 -21.46 17.48
C ASP A 72 -22.83 -20.83 17.15
N GLN A 73 -22.33 -21.01 15.93
CA GLN A 73 -21.18 -20.29 15.41
C GLN A 73 -21.62 -18.91 14.95
N VAL A 74 -21.05 -17.88 15.53
CA VAL A 74 -21.35 -16.47 15.20
C VAL A 74 -20.14 -15.84 14.53
N TRP A 75 -20.32 -15.29 13.35
CA TRP A 75 -19.31 -14.55 12.63
C TRP A 75 -19.34 -13.07 13.03
N VAL A 76 -18.17 -12.51 13.28
CA VAL A 76 -17.97 -11.09 13.59
C VAL A 76 -16.93 -10.54 12.61
N ASP A 77 -17.25 -9.44 11.98
CA ASP A 77 -16.30 -8.73 11.13
C ASP A 77 -15.61 -7.64 11.95
N TYR A 78 -14.29 -7.78 12.15
CA TYR A 78 -13.47 -6.79 12.85
C TYR A 78 -12.91 -5.72 11.92
N TYR A 79 -13.23 -5.79 10.62
CA TYR A 79 -12.82 -4.75 9.69
C TYR A 79 -13.41 -3.40 10.08
N VAL A 80 -12.54 -2.46 10.39
CA VAL A 80 -12.89 -1.05 10.56
C VAL A 80 -12.53 -0.31 9.28
N ALA A 81 -13.55 0.18 8.58
CA ALA A 81 -13.31 0.96 7.37
C ALA A 81 -12.45 2.19 7.70
N PRO A 82 -11.38 2.48 6.93
CA PRO A 82 -10.55 3.64 7.19
C PRO A 82 -11.38 4.93 7.07
N THR A 83 -11.11 5.85 7.96
CA THR A 83 -11.72 7.18 7.94
C THR A 83 -11.29 7.97 6.71
N LEU A 84 -12.05 8.98 6.33
CA LEU A 84 -11.68 9.87 5.23
C LEU A 84 -10.30 10.53 5.47
N SER A 85 -9.97 10.84 6.72
CA SER A 85 -8.67 11.40 7.11
C SER A 85 -7.52 10.43 6.82
N GLU A 86 -7.67 9.15 7.18
CA GLU A 86 -6.66 8.12 6.90
C GLU A 86 -6.51 7.88 5.40
N LEU A 87 -7.62 7.84 4.65
CA LEU A 87 -7.59 7.73 3.20
C LEU A 87 -6.88 8.93 2.54
N LYS A 88 -7.10 10.16 3.04
CA LYS A 88 -6.37 11.34 2.59
C LYS A 88 -4.88 11.25 2.89
N ALA A 89 -4.52 10.78 4.08
CA ALA A 89 -3.12 10.60 4.45
C ALA A 89 -2.43 9.58 3.51
N GLN A 90 -3.08 8.45 3.24
CA GLN A 90 -2.58 7.44 2.30
C GLN A 90 -2.42 8.02 0.89
N LYS A 91 -3.43 8.71 0.36
CA LYS A 91 -3.37 9.33 -0.98
C LYS A 91 -2.21 10.34 -1.10
N ARG A 92 -1.88 11.07 -0.04
CA ARG A 92 -0.70 11.96 -0.02
C ARG A 92 0.62 11.20 -0.12
N LEU A 93 0.70 10.00 0.47
CA LEU A 93 1.87 9.12 0.31
C LEU A 93 1.95 8.59 -1.13
N ASP A 94 0.82 8.19 -1.72
CA ASP A 94 0.76 7.76 -3.12
C ASP A 94 1.25 8.85 -4.07
N ILE A 95 0.84 10.11 -3.87
CA ILE A 95 1.31 11.27 -4.65
C ILE A 95 2.83 11.47 -4.50
N ASN A 96 3.39 11.29 -3.30
CA ASN A 96 4.84 11.36 -3.12
C ASN A 96 5.56 10.25 -3.89
N TYR A 97 5.01 9.03 -3.87
CA TYR A 97 5.52 7.89 -4.62
C TYR A 97 5.47 8.18 -6.14
N TRP A 98 4.33 8.61 -6.67
CA TRP A 98 4.19 8.97 -8.08
C TRP A 98 5.21 10.02 -8.51
N ARG A 99 5.40 11.08 -7.72
CA ARG A 99 6.42 12.09 -8.01
C ARG A 99 7.82 11.49 -8.15
N ILE A 100 8.17 10.51 -7.31
CA ILE A 100 9.48 9.85 -7.38
C ILE A 100 9.58 9.00 -8.65
N GLU A 101 8.54 8.23 -8.96
CA GLU A 101 8.50 7.36 -10.14
C GLU A 101 8.58 8.18 -11.43
N GLU A 102 7.76 9.23 -11.56
CA GLU A 102 7.75 10.10 -12.74
C GLU A 102 9.10 10.79 -13.00
N ARG A 103 9.82 11.14 -11.93
CA ARG A 103 11.16 11.73 -12.07
C ARG A 103 12.22 10.75 -12.57
N LYS A 104 12.02 9.45 -12.50
CA LYS A 104 13.00 8.47 -12.99
C LYS A 104 13.22 8.56 -14.50
N THR A 105 12.18 8.94 -15.23
CA THR A 105 12.21 9.09 -16.70
C THR A 105 12.21 10.54 -17.15
N GLY A 106 12.19 11.49 -16.19
CA GLY A 106 12.21 12.92 -16.47
C GLY A 106 13.61 13.44 -16.78
N TRP A 107 13.66 14.52 -17.54
CA TRP A 107 14.90 15.25 -17.86
C TRP A 107 14.74 16.75 -17.81
N ALA A 108 15.87 17.45 -17.70
CA ALA A 108 16.03 18.86 -17.96
C ALA A 108 16.77 19.05 -19.28
N GLU A 109 16.44 20.09 -20.05
CA GLU A 109 17.15 20.41 -21.29
C GLU A 109 18.10 21.60 -21.07
N PHE A 110 19.33 21.46 -21.57
CA PHE A 110 20.31 22.54 -21.62
C PHE A 110 21.20 22.35 -22.85
N ASP A 111 21.35 23.40 -23.66
CA ASP A 111 22.19 23.43 -24.85
C ASP A 111 21.90 22.26 -25.83
N GLY A 112 20.62 21.91 -25.98
CA GLY A 112 20.16 20.81 -26.85
C GLY A 112 20.43 19.41 -26.30
N ALA A 113 21.02 19.26 -25.12
CA ALA A 113 21.21 18.00 -24.41
C ALA A 113 20.17 17.80 -23.31
N LYS A 114 19.83 16.55 -23.01
CA LYS A 114 18.88 16.16 -21.96
C LYS A 114 19.64 15.61 -20.77
N PHE A 115 19.38 16.11 -19.58
CA PHE A 115 20.01 15.66 -18.34
C PHE A 115 18.97 15.07 -17.40
N GLY A 116 19.24 13.85 -16.87
CA GLY A 116 18.37 13.17 -15.94
C GLY A 116 18.11 14.00 -14.66
N ILE A 117 16.93 13.81 -14.07
CA ILE A 117 16.50 14.55 -12.87
C ILE A 117 16.20 13.64 -11.68
N LYS A 118 16.57 12.35 -11.74
CA LYS A 118 16.50 11.45 -10.58
C LYS A 118 17.49 11.91 -9.49
N GLU A 119 17.33 11.43 -8.29
CA GLU A 119 18.11 11.86 -7.13
C GLU A 119 19.63 11.72 -7.35
N GLN A 120 20.07 10.66 -8.00
CA GLN A 120 21.50 10.46 -8.32
C GLN A 120 22.04 11.56 -9.24
N ASP A 121 21.27 11.96 -10.26
CA ASP A 121 21.66 13.00 -11.22
C ASP A 121 21.78 14.36 -10.51
N GLN A 122 20.82 14.66 -9.60
CA GLN A 122 20.86 15.88 -8.78
C GLN A 122 22.09 15.91 -7.88
N ASN A 123 22.43 14.80 -7.22
CA ASN A 123 23.62 14.72 -6.35
C ASN A 123 24.90 14.90 -7.15
N ASN A 124 24.97 14.30 -8.34
CA ASN A 124 26.12 14.45 -9.24
C ASN A 124 26.30 15.90 -9.68
N ILE A 125 25.24 16.54 -10.20
CA ILE A 125 25.33 17.93 -10.67
C ILE A 125 25.56 18.92 -9.54
N ASN A 126 25.04 18.70 -8.35
CA ASN A 126 25.32 19.54 -7.18
C ASN A 126 26.81 19.52 -6.81
N SER A 127 27.42 18.32 -6.82
CA SER A 127 28.85 18.16 -6.58
C SER A 127 29.68 18.88 -7.66
N MET A 128 29.34 18.70 -8.93
CA MET A 128 30.01 19.38 -10.06
C MET A 128 29.82 20.88 -10.02
N SER A 129 28.63 21.38 -9.69
CA SER A 129 28.34 22.82 -9.54
C SER A 129 29.15 23.43 -8.40
N THR A 130 29.36 22.71 -7.30
CA THR A 130 30.21 23.17 -6.19
C THR A 130 31.66 23.33 -6.66
N ILE A 131 32.21 22.33 -7.37
CA ILE A 131 33.55 22.39 -7.93
C ILE A 131 33.67 23.53 -8.95
N ALA A 132 32.65 23.72 -9.82
CA ALA A 132 32.60 24.82 -10.77
C ALA A 132 32.61 26.20 -10.08
N GLY A 133 31.90 26.32 -8.95
CA GLY A 133 31.93 27.53 -8.12
C GLY A 133 33.33 27.85 -7.54
N LEU A 134 34.06 26.83 -7.06
CA LEU A 134 35.42 26.96 -6.59
C LEU A 134 36.39 27.39 -7.72
N MET A 135 36.20 26.90 -8.94
CA MET A 135 36.97 27.29 -10.12
C MET A 135 36.70 28.77 -10.46
N LEU A 136 35.43 29.17 -10.51
CA LEU A 136 35.03 30.57 -10.85
C LEU A 136 35.46 31.55 -9.79
N SER A 137 35.58 31.17 -8.53
CA SER A 137 36.09 32.00 -7.44
C SER A 137 37.61 32.04 -7.37
N GLY A 138 38.33 31.31 -8.24
CA GLY A 138 39.80 31.27 -8.30
C GLY A 138 40.46 30.45 -7.20
N GLN A 139 39.69 29.63 -6.46
CA GLN A 139 40.22 28.77 -5.40
C GLN A 139 40.93 27.50 -5.95
N ILE A 140 40.52 27.06 -7.13
CA ILE A 140 41.17 25.98 -7.87
C ILE A 140 41.32 26.31 -9.34
N PRO A 141 42.24 25.69 -10.09
CA PRO A 141 42.44 25.96 -11.52
C PRO A 141 41.17 25.74 -12.34
N VAL A 142 40.89 26.64 -13.27
CA VAL A 142 39.74 26.51 -14.19
C VAL A 142 40.03 25.42 -15.22
N GLN A 143 39.11 24.51 -15.35
CA GLN A 143 39.10 23.46 -16.38
C GLN A 143 37.67 23.10 -16.79
N ASN A 144 37.49 22.66 -18.03
CA ASN A 144 36.23 22.10 -18.47
C ASN A 144 35.98 20.74 -17.81
N GLN A 145 34.71 20.42 -17.59
CA GLN A 145 34.25 19.16 -16.99
C GLN A 145 33.39 18.38 -18.00
N VAL A 146 33.54 17.06 -17.99
CA VAL A 146 32.71 16.17 -18.79
C VAL A 146 31.45 15.86 -18.01
N LEU A 147 30.30 16.08 -18.62
CA LEU A 147 28.98 15.69 -18.13
C LEU A 147 28.31 14.80 -19.15
N ARG A 148 27.81 13.65 -18.69
CA ARG A 148 27.08 12.69 -19.53
C ARG A 148 25.61 13.03 -19.49
N ASP A 149 24.97 13.05 -20.67
CA ASP A 149 23.56 13.32 -20.82
C ASP A 149 22.69 12.08 -20.63
N PHE A 150 21.38 12.23 -20.77
CA PHE A 150 20.38 11.17 -20.61
C PHE A 150 20.50 10.08 -21.70
N ASP A 151 21.07 10.42 -22.87
CA ASP A 151 21.29 9.53 -24.01
C ASP A 151 22.72 8.94 -24.02
N ASP A 152 23.43 8.96 -22.86
CA ASP A 152 24.79 8.47 -22.68
C ASP A 152 25.85 9.17 -23.56
N LYS A 153 25.63 10.43 -23.96
CA LYS A 153 26.62 11.22 -24.69
C LYS A 153 27.40 12.12 -23.75
N ASP A 154 28.71 12.23 -23.99
CA ASP A 154 29.58 13.09 -23.21
C ASP A 154 29.59 14.51 -23.78
N HIS A 155 29.39 15.49 -22.90
CA HIS A 155 29.45 16.93 -23.20
C HIS A 155 30.56 17.57 -22.36
N LEU A 156 31.37 18.41 -22.99
CA LEU A 156 32.44 19.13 -22.31
C LEU A 156 31.99 20.56 -22.02
N TYR A 157 31.77 20.87 -20.76
CA TYR A 157 31.24 22.16 -20.31
C TYR A 157 32.25 22.98 -19.48
N ALA A 158 32.27 24.28 -19.73
CA ALA A 158 32.95 25.21 -18.86
C ALA A 158 32.25 25.32 -17.49
N PRO A 159 32.93 25.76 -16.42
CA PRO A 159 32.35 25.83 -15.08
C PRO A 159 31.03 26.62 -15.00
N GLY A 160 30.89 27.72 -15.72
CA GLY A 160 29.63 28.48 -15.78
C GLY A 160 28.46 27.70 -16.39
N GLN A 161 28.73 26.86 -17.40
CA GLN A 161 27.72 26.02 -18.03
C GLN A 161 27.28 24.88 -17.11
N ILE A 162 28.20 24.29 -16.34
CA ILE A 162 27.85 23.24 -15.32
C ILE A 162 26.85 23.82 -14.30
N ILE A 163 27.04 25.04 -13.84
CA ILE A 163 26.10 25.72 -12.93
C ILE A 163 24.72 25.88 -13.62
N GLN A 164 24.71 26.28 -14.90
CA GLN A 164 23.47 26.45 -15.66
C GLN A 164 22.73 25.10 -15.86
N VAL A 165 23.44 24.00 -16.11
CA VAL A 165 22.83 22.65 -16.12
C VAL A 165 22.19 22.35 -14.77
N GLY A 166 22.90 22.64 -13.67
CA GLY A 166 22.39 22.48 -12.32
C GLY A 166 21.09 23.26 -12.06
N LEU A 167 21.03 24.50 -12.54
CA LEU A 167 19.82 25.33 -12.46
C LEU A 167 18.67 24.74 -13.28
N ALA A 168 18.92 24.29 -14.52
CA ALA A 168 17.91 23.67 -15.37
C ALA A 168 17.34 22.38 -14.73
N ILE A 169 18.20 21.54 -14.16
CA ILE A 169 17.79 20.35 -13.40
C ILE A 169 16.94 20.74 -12.20
N GLY A 170 17.36 21.76 -11.42
CA GLY A 170 16.61 22.26 -10.28
C GLY A 170 15.21 22.77 -10.65
N GLU A 171 15.10 23.53 -11.73
CA GLU A 171 13.82 24.01 -12.26
C GLU A 171 12.91 22.85 -12.72
N ALA A 172 13.44 21.87 -13.43
CA ALA A 172 12.69 20.69 -13.83
C ALA A 172 12.17 19.92 -12.60
N VAL A 173 13.02 19.69 -11.61
CA VAL A 173 12.62 19.04 -10.35
C VAL A 173 11.50 19.82 -9.63
N ASN A 174 11.60 21.16 -9.58
CA ASN A 174 10.58 22.01 -8.97
C ASN A 174 9.20 21.89 -9.64
N LYS A 175 9.13 21.64 -10.95
CA LYS A 175 7.86 21.39 -11.65
C LYS A 175 7.15 20.16 -11.09
N TYR A 176 7.87 19.06 -10.83
CA TYR A 176 7.31 17.86 -10.22
C TYR A 176 6.84 18.08 -8.77
N TYR A 177 7.57 18.88 -7.99
CA TYR A 177 7.13 19.27 -6.65
C TYR A 177 5.85 20.08 -6.70
N SER A 178 5.81 21.14 -7.53
CA SER A 178 4.63 21.99 -7.70
C SER A 178 3.42 21.18 -8.14
N HIS A 179 3.59 20.27 -9.10
CA HIS A 179 2.54 19.35 -9.53
C HIS A 179 2.03 18.50 -8.37
N SER A 180 2.93 17.92 -7.58
CA SER A 180 2.53 17.13 -6.41
C SER A 180 1.79 17.94 -5.33
N TRP A 181 2.12 19.22 -5.18
CA TRP A 181 1.41 20.10 -4.25
C TRP A 181 0.00 20.43 -4.73
N GLU A 182 -0.18 20.67 -6.01
CA GLU A 182 -1.52 20.88 -6.57
C GLU A 182 -2.40 19.61 -6.44
N LEU A 183 -1.85 18.42 -6.69
CA LEU A 183 -2.56 17.18 -6.43
C LEU A 183 -2.97 17.02 -4.95
N LYS A 184 -2.09 17.42 -4.02
CA LYS A 184 -2.41 17.38 -2.58
C LYS A 184 -3.51 18.36 -2.18
N LYS A 185 -3.66 19.49 -2.87
CA LYS A 185 -4.82 20.39 -2.67
C LYS A 185 -6.12 19.68 -3.05
N LEU A 186 -6.14 18.95 -4.19
CA LEU A 186 -7.32 18.15 -4.55
C LEU A 186 -7.66 17.10 -3.48
N VAL A 187 -6.63 16.49 -2.86
CA VAL A 187 -6.85 15.55 -1.73
C VAL A 187 -7.50 16.27 -0.55
N ASP A 188 -7.07 17.50 -0.24
CA ASP A 188 -7.65 18.27 0.87
C ASP A 188 -9.11 18.65 0.62
N GLU A 189 -9.45 18.96 -0.60
CA GLU A 189 -10.80 19.34 -1.04
C GLU A 189 -11.73 18.13 -1.16
N ALA A 190 -11.21 16.92 -1.32
CA ALA A 190 -12.02 15.71 -1.46
C ALA A 190 -12.90 15.47 -0.22
N THR A 191 -14.20 15.25 -0.43
CA THR A 191 -15.19 15.02 0.63
C THR A 191 -15.62 13.56 0.77
N SER A 192 -15.12 12.67 -0.10
CA SER A 192 -15.46 11.25 -0.10
C SER A 192 -14.32 10.38 -0.62
N LYS A 193 -14.40 9.07 -0.31
CA LYS A 193 -13.48 8.07 -0.88
C LYS A 193 -13.54 8.08 -2.42
N ALA A 194 -14.74 8.15 -2.99
CA ALA A 194 -14.92 8.16 -4.45
C ALA A 194 -14.20 9.36 -5.11
N ALA A 195 -14.22 10.54 -4.47
CA ALA A 195 -13.48 11.71 -4.96
C ALA A 195 -11.95 11.48 -4.85
N LEU A 196 -11.48 10.86 -3.77
CA LEU A 196 -10.05 10.52 -3.61
C LEU A 196 -9.58 9.50 -4.65
N ASP A 197 -10.43 8.51 -4.98
CA ASP A 197 -10.09 7.45 -5.94
C ASP A 197 -9.92 8.00 -7.37
N GLN A 198 -10.56 9.13 -7.70
CA GLN A 198 -10.41 9.81 -8.99
C GLN A 198 -9.10 10.61 -9.12
N ILE A 199 -8.40 10.88 -8.01
CA ILE A 199 -7.13 11.61 -8.04
C ILE A 199 -6.02 10.67 -8.50
N THR A 200 -5.45 10.97 -9.65
CA THR A 200 -4.29 10.29 -10.26
C THR A 200 -3.19 11.31 -10.52
N TRP A 201 -2.01 10.86 -10.96
CA TRP A 201 -0.95 11.78 -11.37
C TRP A 201 -1.39 12.72 -12.50
N ASP A 202 -2.19 12.23 -13.44
CA ASP A 202 -2.69 12.97 -14.61
C ASP A 202 -3.94 13.80 -14.35
N SER A 203 -4.42 13.89 -13.10
CA SER A 203 -5.61 14.68 -12.76
C SER A 203 -5.45 16.17 -13.01
N ILE A 204 -4.22 16.65 -13.07
CA ILE A 204 -3.87 18.01 -13.48
C ILE A 204 -2.75 17.94 -14.53
N LYS A 205 -2.72 18.90 -15.44
CA LYS A 205 -1.63 18.96 -16.44
C LYS A 205 -0.33 19.42 -15.77
N THR A 206 0.72 18.63 -15.90
CA THR A 206 2.06 19.03 -15.47
C THR A 206 2.59 20.11 -16.41
N PRO A 207 2.88 21.33 -15.96
CA PRO A 207 3.39 22.37 -16.83
C PRO A 207 4.76 22.01 -17.41
N GLY A 208 4.83 21.71 -18.72
CA GLY A 208 6.08 21.64 -19.47
C GLY A 208 7.08 20.55 -19.05
N VAL A 209 6.61 19.40 -18.60
CA VAL A 209 7.41 18.19 -18.47
C VAL A 209 7.07 17.31 -19.66
N ASN A 210 8.02 17.10 -20.55
CA ASN A 210 7.88 16.26 -21.76
C ASN A 210 6.91 16.82 -22.83
N ALA A 211 7.02 18.08 -23.22
CA ALA A 211 6.43 18.58 -24.46
C ALA A 211 7.50 18.68 -25.55
#